data_103ff7b844432907ea6da4f6b06fc03d
#
_entry.id   103ff7b844432907ea6da4f6b06fc03d
#
_cell.length_a   1.000
_cell.length_b   1.000
_cell.length_c   1.000
_cell.angle_alpha   90.00
_cell.angle_beta   90.00
_cell.angle_gamma   90.00
#
_symmetry.space_group_name_H-M   'P 1'
#
loop_
_entity.id
_entity.type
_entity.pdbx_description
1 polymer ?
#
loop_
_entity_poly.entity_id
_entity_poly.type
_entity_poly.pdbx_seq_one_letter_code
_entity_poly.pdbx_strand_id
1 'polypeptide(L)'
;MSKHHRHHRHHHSVWYRMRRWVRHNKKLAAGSAVIVAAAVLGGGTYLHSSLQAQQKLHVTSGNSVDMKNGYRTRTYDGKEYQYNSLITTILYAGIDSEGTMEVATTYSNKARADSIALVILDKKKQKMSILALNRDTMTQIRRYTREGDDMGLYTSHLGYAYSYGDGGEVSCENLEEAVQLLIGDIPISDYVVTNRSSMTEINDLVGGVTVTVPNNDLAAKHPDLKEGSVVTL
;
A
#
# COMPACT_ATOMS: atom_id res chain seq x y z
N MET A 1 78.57 -6.50 -1.28
CA MET A 1 77.51 -7.53 -1.55
C MET A 1 76.42 -7.42 -0.50
N SER A 2 75.36 -6.75 -0.83
CA SER A 2 74.22 -6.55 0.08
C SER A 2 73.04 -7.41 -0.41
N LYS A 3 72.58 -8.36 0.42
CA LYS A 3 71.47 -9.24 0.12
C LYS A 3 70.18 -8.58 0.56
N HIS A 4 69.30 -8.16 -0.39
CA HIS A 4 67.98 -7.71 -0.15
C HIS A 4 67.05 -8.91 0.15
N HIS A 5 66.58 -9.03 1.39
CA HIS A 5 65.45 -9.92 1.74
C HIS A 5 64.13 -9.26 1.32
N ARG A 6 63.47 -9.81 0.29
CA ARG A 6 62.10 -9.47 -0.07
C ARG A 6 61.15 -10.19 0.90
N HIS A 7 60.45 -9.43 1.77
CA HIS A 7 59.33 -9.91 2.54
C HIS A 7 58.10 -10.11 1.63
N HIS A 8 57.78 -11.36 1.33
CA HIS A 8 56.49 -11.72 0.74
C HIS A 8 55.38 -11.53 1.78
N ARG A 9 54.58 -10.43 1.68
CA ARG A 9 53.33 -10.30 2.41
C ARG A 9 52.30 -11.24 1.77
N HIS A 10 51.99 -12.34 2.43
CA HIS A 10 50.87 -13.21 2.07
C HIS A 10 49.57 -12.47 2.35
N HIS A 11 48.89 -11.99 1.32
CA HIS A 11 47.53 -11.54 1.37
C HIS A 11 46.63 -12.76 1.60
N HIS A 12 46.29 -13.03 2.86
CA HIS A 12 45.29 -14.02 3.17
C HIS A 12 43.93 -13.54 2.61
N SER A 13 43.38 -14.31 1.67
CA SER A 13 42.06 -14.04 1.04
C SER A 13 40.99 -13.82 2.11
N VAL A 14 40.07 -12.92 1.84
CA VAL A 14 38.91 -12.61 2.69
C VAL A 14 38.19 -13.89 3.13
N TRP A 15 38.18 -14.89 2.26
CA TRP A 15 37.57 -16.19 2.48
C TRP A 15 38.26 -17.01 3.60
N TYR A 16 39.59 -16.91 3.72
CA TYR A 16 40.34 -17.57 4.79
C TYR A 16 40.07 -16.92 6.16
N ARG A 17 39.99 -15.59 6.20
CA ARG A 17 39.64 -14.84 7.42
C ARG A 17 38.21 -15.16 7.89
N MET A 18 37.28 -15.28 6.97
CA MET A 18 35.87 -15.63 7.23
C MET A 18 35.73 -17.07 7.77
N ARG A 19 36.46 -18.06 7.16
CA ARG A 19 36.48 -19.43 7.67
C ARG A 19 37.07 -19.55 9.07
N ARG A 20 38.10 -18.77 9.38
CA ARG A 20 38.72 -18.76 10.70
C ARG A 20 37.79 -18.14 11.75
N TRP A 21 37.10 -17.06 11.41
CA TRP A 21 36.14 -16.41 12.28
C TRP A 21 34.96 -17.33 12.59
N VAL A 22 34.37 -17.99 11.59
CA VAL A 22 33.27 -18.97 11.74
C VAL A 22 33.65 -20.12 12.69
N ARG A 23 34.88 -20.65 12.59
CA ARG A 23 35.34 -21.71 13.48
C ARG A 23 35.47 -21.27 14.93
N HIS A 24 35.84 -20.02 15.19
CA HIS A 24 35.97 -19.49 16.54
C HIS A 24 34.63 -19.02 17.16
N ASN A 25 33.71 -18.61 16.33
CA ASN A 25 32.41 -18.05 16.76
C ASN A 25 31.22 -18.88 16.27
N LYS A 26 31.25 -20.18 16.45
CA LYS A 26 30.22 -21.11 15.93
C LYS A 26 28.79 -20.73 16.29
N LYS A 27 28.54 -20.27 17.55
CA LYS A 27 27.21 -19.86 18.02
C LYS A 27 26.74 -18.58 17.34
N LEU A 28 27.63 -17.59 17.16
CA LEU A 28 27.33 -16.34 16.45
C LEU A 28 27.14 -16.57 14.96
N ALA A 29 27.97 -17.43 14.34
CA ALA A 29 27.84 -17.79 12.94
C ALA A 29 26.53 -18.58 12.66
N ALA A 30 26.13 -19.46 13.57
CA ALA A 30 24.85 -20.17 13.48
C ALA A 30 23.65 -19.18 13.61
N GLY A 31 23.73 -18.26 14.59
CA GLY A 31 22.70 -17.23 14.77
C GLY A 31 22.55 -16.31 13.55
N SER A 32 23.67 -15.84 12.98
CA SER A 32 23.63 -15.00 11.77
C SER A 32 23.12 -15.77 10.55
N ALA A 33 23.45 -17.05 10.40
CA ALA A 33 22.94 -17.89 9.32
C ALA A 33 21.40 -18.08 9.42
N VAL A 34 20.86 -18.24 10.65
CA VAL A 34 19.41 -18.33 10.88
C VAL A 34 18.73 -17.02 10.53
N ILE A 35 19.29 -15.86 10.92
CA ILE A 35 18.72 -14.54 10.58
C ILE A 35 18.72 -14.32 9.07
N VAL A 36 19.80 -14.65 8.37
CA VAL A 36 19.87 -14.54 6.90
C VAL A 36 18.86 -15.49 6.24
N ALA A 37 18.76 -16.74 6.71
CA ALA A 37 17.77 -17.69 6.20
C ALA A 37 16.33 -17.21 6.44
N ALA A 38 16.03 -16.66 7.62
CA ALA A 38 14.73 -16.09 7.92
C ALA A 38 14.41 -14.86 7.03
N ALA A 39 15.40 -13.99 6.78
CA ALA A 39 15.25 -12.85 5.89
C ALA A 39 15.04 -13.26 4.41
N VAL A 40 15.73 -14.30 3.95
CA VAL A 40 15.56 -14.86 2.60
C VAL A 40 14.20 -15.54 2.45
N LEU A 41 13.78 -16.33 3.46
CA LEU A 41 12.48 -17.00 3.45
C LEU A 41 11.34 -16.00 3.61
N GLY A 42 11.45 -15.03 4.52
CA GLY A 42 10.46 -13.96 4.71
C GLY A 42 10.37 -13.03 3.48
N GLY A 43 11.49 -12.62 2.93
CA GLY A 43 11.54 -11.84 1.69
C GLY A 43 11.05 -12.63 0.47
N GLY A 44 11.34 -13.91 0.40
CA GLY A 44 10.85 -14.80 -0.66
C GLY A 44 9.35 -15.01 -0.61
N THR A 45 8.76 -15.18 0.59
CA THR A 45 7.32 -15.31 0.76
C THR A 45 6.60 -13.99 0.50
N TYR A 46 7.17 -12.87 0.91
CA TYR A 46 6.64 -11.53 0.62
C TYR A 46 6.65 -11.24 -0.90
N LEU A 47 7.77 -11.50 -1.59
CA LEU A 47 7.84 -11.37 -3.05
C LEU A 47 6.91 -12.34 -3.76
N HIS A 48 6.78 -13.58 -3.27
CA HIS A 48 5.88 -14.58 -3.85
C HIS A 48 4.41 -14.20 -3.65
N SER A 49 4.03 -13.71 -2.47
CA SER A 49 2.67 -13.22 -2.21
C SER A 49 2.34 -11.98 -3.02
N SER A 50 3.26 -11.04 -3.18
CA SER A 50 3.08 -9.86 -4.03
C SER A 50 2.97 -10.21 -5.52
N LEU A 51 3.71 -11.23 -5.99
CA LEU A 51 3.58 -11.73 -7.36
C LEU A 51 2.29 -12.52 -7.56
N GLN A 52 1.85 -13.29 -6.56
CA GLN A 52 0.55 -13.99 -6.60
C GLN A 52 -0.64 -13.04 -6.49
N ALA A 53 -0.54 -11.97 -5.72
CA ALA A 53 -1.56 -10.91 -5.68
C ALA A 53 -1.73 -10.26 -7.06
N GLN A 54 -0.65 -10.07 -7.80
CA GLN A 54 -0.72 -9.61 -9.20
C GLN A 54 -1.34 -10.65 -10.16
N GLN A 55 -1.28 -11.95 -9.83
CA GLN A 55 -1.89 -13.02 -10.64
C GLN A 55 -3.34 -13.32 -10.26
N LYS A 56 -3.77 -13.01 -9.04
CA LYS A 56 -5.15 -13.20 -8.54
C LYS A 56 -6.12 -12.09 -8.95
N LEU A 57 -5.74 -11.17 -9.81
CA LEU A 57 -6.69 -10.26 -10.44
C LEU A 57 -7.65 -11.06 -11.31
N HIS A 58 -8.62 -11.69 -10.67
CA HIS A 58 -9.77 -12.26 -11.36
C HIS A 58 -10.57 -11.09 -11.94
N VAL A 59 -10.35 -10.88 -13.24
CA VAL A 59 -11.20 -10.03 -14.07
C VAL A 59 -12.59 -10.67 -14.09
N THR A 60 -13.45 -10.25 -13.20
CA THR A 60 -14.87 -10.65 -13.20
C THR A 60 -15.69 -9.41 -13.53
N SER A 61 -15.52 -8.88 -14.72
CA SER A 61 -16.50 -7.96 -15.30
C SER A 61 -16.30 -7.88 -16.81
N GLY A 62 -17.38 -7.78 -17.55
CA GLY A 62 -17.51 -7.91 -18.99
C GLY A 62 -16.74 -6.93 -19.89
N ASN A 63 -15.66 -6.38 -19.42
CA ASN A 63 -14.67 -5.67 -20.21
C ASN A 63 -13.46 -6.57 -20.38
N SER A 64 -13.36 -7.26 -21.51
CA SER A 64 -12.22 -8.11 -21.83
C SER A 64 -10.93 -7.27 -21.78
N VAL A 65 -10.08 -7.57 -20.79
CA VAL A 65 -8.69 -7.12 -20.82
C VAL A 65 -7.97 -8.03 -21.80
N ASP A 66 -7.71 -7.55 -22.98
CA ASP A 66 -6.99 -8.31 -23.99
C ASP A 66 -5.49 -8.31 -23.69
N MET A 67 -4.85 -9.48 -23.81
CA MET A 67 -3.40 -9.60 -23.76
C MET A 67 -2.86 -9.62 -25.18
N LYS A 68 -2.21 -8.54 -25.61
CA LYS A 68 -1.59 -8.43 -26.91
C LYS A 68 -0.08 -8.31 -26.78
N ASN A 69 0.66 -9.21 -27.38
CA ASN A 69 2.13 -9.25 -27.31
C ASN A 69 2.69 -9.24 -25.86
N GLY A 70 1.99 -9.88 -24.92
CA GLY A 70 2.40 -9.90 -23.50
C GLY A 70 2.07 -8.64 -22.69
N TYR A 71 1.36 -7.69 -23.28
CA TYR A 71 0.93 -6.46 -22.61
C TYR A 71 -0.59 -6.44 -22.43
N ARG A 72 -1.04 -5.90 -21.30
CA ARG A 72 -2.46 -5.59 -21.10
C ARG A 72 -2.87 -4.46 -22.02
N THR A 73 -3.89 -4.68 -22.83
CA THR A 73 -4.47 -3.66 -23.69
C THR A 73 -5.95 -3.48 -23.38
N ARG A 74 -6.46 -2.30 -23.64
CA ARG A 74 -7.87 -1.97 -23.52
C ARG A 74 -8.29 -1.04 -24.65
N THR A 75 -9.46 -1.29 -25.20
CA THR A 75 -10.08 -0.39 -26.16
C THR A 75 -11.03 0.56 -25.43
N TYR A 76 -10.82 1.86 -25.58
CA TYR A 76 -11.70 2.90 -25.06
C TYR A 76 -11.96 3.93 -26.18
N ASP A 77 -13.23 4.25 -26.42
CA ASP A 77 -13.64 5.17 -27.49
C ASP A 77 -13.02 4.84 -28.86
N GLY A 78 -13.02 3.55 -29.23
CA GLY A 78 -12.45 3.05 -30.49
C GLY A 78 -10.93 3.10 -30.59
N LYS A 79 -10.21 3.53 -29.53
CA LYS A 79 -8.75 3.59 -29.47
C LYS A 79 -8.22 2.48 -28.58
N GLU A 80 -7.17 1.81 -29.02
CA GLU A 80 -6.45 0.81 -28.21
C GLU A 80 -5.41 1.51 -27.32
N TYR A 81 -5.46 1.22 -26.03
CA TYR A 81 -4.51 1.68 -25.01
C TYR A 81 -3.75 0.50 -24.45
N GLN A 82 -2.49 0.69 -24.19
CA GLN A 82 -1.63 -0.30 -23.53
C GLN A 82 -1.32 0.14 -22.11
N TYR A 83 -1.38 -0.81 -21.17
CA TYR A 83 -0.98 -0.55 -19.79
C TYR A 83 0.53 -0.25 -19.72
N ASN A 84 0.87 0.83 -19.03
CA ASN A 84 2.26 1.24 -18.83
C ASN A 84 2.79 0.65 -17.52
N SER A 85 3.61 -0.40 -17.59
CA SER A 85 4.20 -1.08 -16.43
C SER A 85 5.19 -0.22 -15.60
N LEU A 86 5.57 0.97 -16.12
CA LEU A 86 6.40 1.93 -15.38
C LEU A 86 5.56 2.83 -14.45
N ILE A 87 4.24 2.68 -14.47
CA ILE A 87 3.33 3.33 -13.54
C ILE A 87 3.07 2.39 -12.36
N THR A 88 3.23 2.90 -11.15
CA THR A 88 2.80 2.26 -9.92
C THR A 88 1.59 3.02 -9.39
N THR A 89 0.51 2.33 -9.08
CA THR A 89 -0.71 2.91 -8.55
C THR A 89 -0.92 2.38 -7.13
N ILE A 90 -1.06 3.30 -6.16
CA ILE A 90 -1.30 2.97 -4.76
C ILE A 90 -2.66 3.55 -4.38
N LEU A 91 -3.53 2.73 -3.80
CA LEU A 91 -4.80 3.17 -3.25
C LEU A 91 -4.58 3.75 -1.85
N TYR A 92 -4.99 4.99 -1.65
CA TYR A 92 -5.08 5.61 -0.34
C TYR A 92 -6.55 5.68 0.11
N ALA A 93 -6.82 5.32 1.37
CA ALA A 93 -8.13 5.50 1.96
C ALA A 93 -8.04 6.04 3.40
N GLY A 94 -8.84 7.05 3.69
CA GLY A 94 -9.10 7.55 5.03
C GLY A 94 -10.43 7.02 5.54
N ILE A 95 -10.41 6.31 6.68
CA ILE A 95 -11.56 5.63 7.26
C ILE A 95 -12.12 6.44 8.43
N ASP A 96 -13.43 6.51 8.57
CA ASP A 96 -14.15 7.23 9.63
C ASP A 96 -14.17 6.52 10.99
N SER A 97 -13.10 5.78 11.32
CA SER A 97 -12.94 5.07 12.59
C SER A 97 -11.92 5.75 13.50
N GLU A 98 -11.97 5.42 14.77
CA GLU A 98 -11.03 5.86 15.81
C GLU A 98 -10.35 4.66 16.49
N GLY A 99 -9.21 4.91 17.13
CA GLY A 99 -8.44 3.90 17.84
C GLY A 99 -7.64 2.98 16.92
N THR A 100 -7.24 1.83 17.44
CA THR A 100 -6.53 0.82 16.66
C THR A 100 -7.47 0.17 15.65
N MET A 101 -7.01 -0.01 14.42
CA MET A 101 -7.75 -0.78 13.43
C MET A 101 -7.67 -2.25 13.78
N GLU A 102 -8.80 -2.81 14.22
CA GLU A 102 -8.91 -4.22 14.61
C GLU A 102 -9.68 -5.01 13.55
N VAL A 103 -9.19 -6.19 13.25
CA VAL A 103 -9.90 -7.15 12.40
C VAL A 103 -11.08 -7.71 13.19
N ALA A 104 -12.28 -7.49 12.68
CA ALA A 104 -13.48 -7.99 13.29
C ALA A 104 -13.66 -9.50 13.04
N THR A 105 -14.23 -10.20 14.01
CA THR A 105 -14.59 -11.62 13.86
C THR A 105 -15.82 -11.84 12.98
N THR A 106 -16.53 -10.76 12.68
CA THR A 106 -17.72 -10.78 11.82
C THR A 106 -17.60 -9.70 10.77
N TYR A 107 -17.96 -10.02 9.55
CA TYR A 107 -18.05 -9.05 8.46
C TYR A 107 -19.16 -8.04 8.75
N SER A 108 -19.18 -6.92 8.09
CA SER A 108 -20.05 -5.78 8.40
C SER A 108 -19.43 -4.84 9.44
N ASN A 109 -18.28 -4.35 9.10
CA ASN A 109 -17.67 -3.21 9.72
C ASN A 109 -18.51 -1.96 9.41
N LYS A 110 -18.75 -1.11 10.40
CA LYS A 110 -19.54 0.12 10.22
C LYS A 110 -18.70 1.27 9.66
N ALA A 111 -17.38 1.14 9.67
CA ALA A 111 -16.46 2.15 9.17
C ALA A 111 -16.55 2.27 7.64
N ARG A 112 -16.44 3.48 7.14
CA ARG A 112 -16.50 3.81 5.71
C ARG A 112 -15.24 4.48 5.26
N ALA A 113 -14.92 4.31 3.98
CA ALA A 113 -13.88 5.09 3.34
C ALA A 113 -14.44 6.47 2.95
N ASP A 114 -14.08 7.48 3.72
CA ASP A 114 -14.55 8.87 3.53
C ASP A 114 -13.63 9.67 2.60
N SER A 115 -12.37 9.33 2.56
CA SER A 115 -11.36 9.90 1.66
C SER A 115 -10.74 8.78 0.84
N ILE A 116 -10.84 8.86 -0.48
CA ILE A 116 -10.33 7.82 -1.38
C ILE A 116 -9.53 8.51 -2.49
N ALA A 117 -8.32 8.05 -2.70
CA ALA A 117 -7.47 8.59 -3.76
C ALA A 117 -6.53 7.51 -4.33
N LEU A 118 -6.16 7.67 -5.58
CA LEU A 118 -5.08 6.92 -6.20
C LEU A 118 -3.83 7.79 -6.29
N VAL A 119 -2.75 7.33 -5.70
CA VAL A 119 -1.42 7.90 -5.85
C VAL A 119 -0.76 7.19 -7.02
N ILE A 120 -0.49 7.93 -8.09
CA ILE A 120 0.01 7.43 -9.37
C ILE A 120 1.45 7.89 -9.54
N LEU A 121 2.39 6.94 -9.52
CA LEU A 121 3.82 7.18 -9.63
C LEU A 121 4.31 6.80 -11.04
N ASP A 122 4.66 7.79 -11.86
CA ASP A 122 5.29 7.57 -13.16
C ASP A 122 6.81 7.53 -12.99
N LYS A 123 7.36 6.33 -12.95
CA LYS A 123 8.81 6.10 -12.75
C LYS A 123 9.66 6.66 -13.90
N LYS A 124 9.12 6.70 -15.11
CA LYS A 124 9.83 7.23 -16.28
C LYS A 124 9.92 8.75 -16.25
N LYS A 125 8.83 9.41 -15.88
CA LYS A 125 8.77 10.87 -15.82
C LYS A 125 9.16 11.44 -14.47
N GLN A 126 9.42 10.56 -13.46
CA GLN A 126 9.68 10.94 -12.07
C GLN A 126 8.58 11.90 -11.54
N LYS A 127 7.34 11.57 -11.84
CA LYS A 127 6.17 12.38 -11.50
C LYS A 127 5.20 11.59 -10.64
N MET A 128 4.70 12.24 -9.60
CA MET A 128 3.56 11.79 -8.80
C MET A 128 2.31 12.57 -9.21
N SER A 129 1.20 11.89 -9.28
CA SER A 129 -0.13 12.49 -9.48
C SER A 129 -1.10 11.86 -8.47
N ILE A 130 -2.06 12.63 -8.01
CA ILE A 130 -3.12 12.16 -7.11
C ILE A 130 -4.45 12.32 -7.83
N LEU A 131 -5.19 11.23 -7.93
CA LEU A 131 -6.56 11.21 -8.43
C LEU A 131 -7.51 10.97 -7.25
N ALA A 132 -8.18 12.02 -6.80
CA ALA A 132 -9.21 11.91 -5.78
C ALA A 132 -10.46 11.25 -6.37
N LEU A 133 -11.03 10.29 -5.65
CA LEU A 133 -12.26 9.58 -6.00
C LEU A 133 -13.36 9.99 -5.01
N ASN A 134 -14.50 10.41 -5.55
CA ASN A 134 -15.62 10.76 -4.69
C ASN A 134 -16.21 9.47 -4.09
N ARG A 135 -16.31 9.40 -2.76
CA ARG A 135 -16.86 8.25 -2.02
C ARG A 135 -18.30 7.91 -2.39
N ASP A 136 -19.05 8.91 -2.86
CA ASP A 136 -20.47 8.75 -3.26
C ASP A 136 -20.63 8.30 -4.72
N THR A 137 -19.52 8.05 -5.43
CA THR A 137 -19.55 7.49 -6.79
C THR A 137 -20.20 6.11 -6.76
N MET A 138 -21.20 5.92 -7.62
CA MET A 138 -21.86 4.62 -7.78
C MET A 138 -21.00 3.68 -8.60
N THR A 139 -20.66 2.53 -8.03
CA THR A 139 -19.87 1.49 -8.68
C THR A 139 -20.30 0.11 -8.21
N GLN A 140 -19.72 -0.93 -8.81
CA GLN A 140 -19.90 -2.30 -8.34
C GLN A 140 -19.03 -2.50 -7.10
N ILE A 141 -19.63 -2.94 -6.00
CA ILE A 141 -18.94 -3.29 -4.76
C ILE A 141 -19.34 -4.70 -4.33
N ARG A 142 -18.43 -5.43 -3.72
CA ARG A 142 -18.69 -6.78 -3.22
C ARG A 142 -19.32 -6.73 -1.84
N ARG A 143 -20.29 -7.61 -1.59
CA ARG A 143 -20.89 -7.82 -0.28
C ARG A 143 -20.58 -9.18 0.26
N TYR A 144 -20.46 -9.25 1.58
CA TYR A 144 -20.42 -10.51 2.31
C TYR A 144 -21.57 -10.59 3.32
N THR A 145 -21.96 -11.82 3.67
CA THR A 145 -22.79 -12.05 4.85
C THR A 145 -22.00 -11.70 6.10
N ARG A 146 -22.66 -11.64 7.24
CA ARG A 146 -22.01 -11.43 8.53
C ARG A 146 -21.03 -12.56 8.87
N GLU A 147 -21.27 -13.73 8.36
CA GLU A 147 -20.48 -14.94 8.53
C GLU A 147 -19.30 -15.02 7.54
N GLY A 148 -19.24 -14.11 6.55
CA GLY A 148 -18.15 -14.03 5.57
C GLY A 148 -18.43 -14.69 4.23
N ASP A 149 -19.68 -15.14 3.97
CA ASP A 149 -20.05 -15.71 2.67
C ASP A 149 -20.17 -14.62 1.61
N ASP A 150 -19.58 -14.82 0.45
CA ASP A 150 -19.64 -13.90 -0.67
C ASP A 150 -21.06 -13.85 -1.28
N MET A 151 -21.67 -12.69 -1.27
CA MET A 151 -22.97 -12.41 -1.87
C MET A 151 -22.87 -11.81 -3.28
N GLY A 152 -21.66 -11.69 -3.82
CA GLY A 152 -21.40 -11.11 -5.13
C GLY A 152 -21.43 -9.58 -5.17
N LEU A 153 -21.34 -9.08 -6.40
CA LEU A 153 -21.30 -7.64 -6.67
C LEU A 153 -22.69 -7.03 -6.75
N TYR A 154 -22.80 -5.79 -6.26
CA TYR A 154 -23.98 -4.96 -6.44
C TYR A 154 -23.59 -3.48 -6.57
N THR A 155 -24.46 -2.67 -7.16
CA THR A 155 -24.19 -1.24 -7.35
C THR A 155 -24.48 -0.45 -6.09
N SER A 156 -23.47 0.27 -5.57
CA SER A 156 -23.61 1.15 -4.42
C SER A 156 -22.52 2.23 -4.42
N HIS A 157 -22.52 3.07 -3.37
CA HIS A 157 -21.48 4.09 -3.17
C HIS A 157 -20.13 3.45 -2.90
N LEU A 158 -19.07 3.97 -3.53
CA LEU A 158 -17.71 3.47 -3.41
C LEU A 158 -17.23 3.38 -1.95
N GLY A 159 -17.56 4.40 -1.13
CA GLY A 159 -17.16 4.44 0.29
C GLY A 159 -17.70 3.29 1.15
N TYR A 160 -18.75 2.61 0.71
CA TYR A 160 -19.30 1.44 1.40
C TYR A 160 -18.50 0.15 1.12
N ALA A 161 -17.69 0.11 0.09
CA ALA A 161 -16.93 -1.10 -0.25
C ALA A 161 -16.08 -1.59 0.95
N TYR A 162 -15.42 -0.68 1.67
CA TYR A 162 -14.68 -1.00 2.88
C TYR A 162 -15.55 -1.59 4.00
N SER A 163 -16.79 -1.11 4.14
CA SER A 163 -17.70 -1.50 5.23
C SER A 163 -18.17 -2.94 5.18
N TYR A 164 -18.08 -3.60 4.02
CA TYR A 164 -18.55 -4.98 3.85
C TYR A 164 -17.50 -6.04 4.11
N GLY A 165 -16.30 -5.66 4.53
CA GLY A 165 -15.26 -6.58 4.95
C GLY A 165 -15.16 -6.74 6.47
N ASP A 166 -13.98 -7.13 6.91
CA ASP A 166 -13.63 -7.42 8.30
C ASP A 166 -13.02 -6.24 9.06
N GLY A 167 -12.86 -5.09 8.42
CA GLY A 167 -12.14 -3.93 8.96
C GLY A 167 -10.62 -4.01 8.79
N GLY A 168 -10.12 -5.09 8.22
CA GLY A 168 -8.72 -5.35 7.93
C GLY A 168 -8.46 -5.58 6.43
N GLU A 169 -7.77 -6.67 6.12
CA GLU A 169 -7.34 -7.00 4.76
C GLU A 169 -8.51 -7.15 3.79
N VAL A 170 -9.57 -7.89 4.17
CA VAL A 170 -10.74 -8.09 3.30
C VAL A 170 -11.45 -6.77 3.00
N SER A 171 -11.53 -5.86 3.97
CA SER A 171 -12.11 -4.52 3.73
C SER A 171 -11.29 -3.70 2.75
N CYS A 172 -9.96 -3.79 2.84
CA CYS A 172 -9.04 -3.11 1.93
C CYS A 172 -9.13 -3.69 0.52
N GLU A 173 -9.13 -5.02 0.38
CA GLU A 173 -9.28 -5.72 -0.90
C GLU A 173 -10.62 -5.42 -1.57
N ASN A 174 -11.71 -5.34 -0.79
CA ASN A 174 -13.03 -4.93 -1.29
C ASN A 174 -13.02 -3.52 -1.88
N LEU A 175 -12.39 -2.58 -1.18
CA LEU A 175 -12.28 -1.21 -1.66
C LEU A 175 -11.40 -1.15 -2.92
N GLU A 176 -10.30 -1.92 -2.93
CA GLU A 176 -9.41 -2.04 -4.09
C GLU A 176 -10.16 -2.59 -5.31
N GLU A 177 -10.91 -3.69 -5.16
CA GLU A 177 -11.74 -4.27 -6.22
C GLU A 177 -12.75 -3.24 -6.76
N ALA A 178 -13.44 -2.53 -5.87
CA ALA A 178 -14.42 -1.52 -6.26
C ALA A 178 -13.80 -0.36 -7.05
N VAL A 179 -12.62 0.08 -6.64
CA VAL A 179 -11.86 1.11 -7.37
C VAL A 179 -11.36 0.58 -8.71
N GLN A 180 -10.84 -0.63 -8.77
CA GLN A 180 -10.42 -1.25 -10.03
C GLN A 180 -11.58 -1.35 -11.03
N LEU A 181 -12.76 -1.81 -10.59
CA LEU A 181 -13.96 -1.86 -11.42
C LEU A 181 -14.39 -0.47 -11.92
N LEU A 182 -14.26 0.55 -11.07
CA LEU A 182 -14.59 1.94 -11.42
C LEU A 182 -13.65 2.51 -12.49
N ILE A 183 -12.33 2.26 -12.36
CA ILE A 183 -11.33 2.83 -13.27
C ILE A 183 -11.01 1.93 -14.46
N GLY A 184 -11.71 0.79 -14.57
CA GLY A 184 -11.61 -0.12 -15.71
C GLY A 184 -10.46 -1.09 -15.64
N ASP A 185 -10.35 -1.79 -14.51
CA ASP A 185 -9.41 -2.87 -14.26
C ASP A 185 -7.93 -2.47 -14.37
N ILE A 186 -7.63 -1.20 -14.13
CA ILE A 186 -6.23 -0.75 -14.00
C ILE A 186 -5.66 -1.37 -12.70
N PRO A 187 -4.51 -2.05 -12.76
CA PRO A 187 -3.91 -2.65 -11.59
C PRO A 187 -3.58 -1.63 -10.50
N ILE A 188 -3.96 -1.91 -9.28
CA ILE A 188 -3.50 -1.23 -8.07
C ILE A 188 -2.38 -2.09 -7.50
N SER A 189 -1.24 -1.48 -7.20
CA SER A 189 -0.03 -2.20 -6.79
C SER A 189 -0.01 -2.46 -5.29
N ASP A 190 -0.64 -1.58 -4.52
CA ASP A 190 -0.65 -1.61 -3.06
C ASP A 190 -1.74 -0.67 -2.53
N TYR A 191 -2.03 -0.75 -1.23
CA TYR A 191 -2.94 0.17 -0.56
C TYR A 191 -2.38 0.69 0.77
N VAL A 192 -2.80 1.88 1.15
CA VAL A 192 -2.52 2.51 2.44
C VAL A 192 -3.84 2.98 3.02
N VAL A 193 -4.18 2.49 4.20
CA VAL A 193 -5.40 2.87 4.91
C VAL A 193 -5.03 3.57 6.21
N THR A 194 -5.65 4.71 6.45
CA THR A 194 -5.50 5.50 7.68
C THR A 194 -6.87 5.74 8.30
N ASN A 195 -6.90 5.99 9.60
CA ASN A 195 -8.10 6.40 10.29
C ASN A 195 -7.91 7.76 10.98
N ARG A 196 -8.93 8.24 11.70
CA ARG A 196 -8.83 9.54 12.38
C ARG A 196 -7.71 9.61 13.42
N SER A 197 -7.44 8.51 14.11
CA SER A 197 -6.37 8.47 15.13
C SER A 197 -4.98 8.58 14.52
N SER A 198 -4.75 7.97 13.35
CA SER A 198 -3.46 8.07 12.66
C SER A 198 -3.19 9.45 12.05
N MET A 199 -4.20 10.32 11.91
CA MET A 199 -3.99 11.69 11.38
C MET A 199 -3.07 12.51 12.28
N THR A 200 -3.21 12.41 13.59
CA THR A 200 -2.35 13.11 14.56
C THR A 200 -0.90 12.63 14.43
N GLU A 201 -0.69 11.32 14.38
CA GLU A 201 0.65 10.74 14.22
C GLU A 201 1.32 11.16 12.91
N ILE A 202 0.55 11.17 11.80
CA ILE A 202 1.06 11.60 10.49
C ILE A 202 1.40 13.09 10.53
N ASN A 203 0.55 13.92 11.14
CA ASN A 203 0.79 15.34 11.27
C ASN A 203 2.07 15.62 12.07
N ASP A 204 2.28 14.91 13.17
CA ASP A 204 3.48 15.03 14.00
C ASP A 204 4.75 14.60 13.23
N LEU A 205 4.66 13.53 12.45
CA LEU A 205 5.77 13.03 11.62
C LEU A 205 6.25 14.04 10.56
N VAL A 206 5.34 14.86 10.03
CA VAL A 206 5.68 15.93 9.06
C VAL A 206 6.03 17.26 9.72
N GLY A 207 6.04 17.33 11.05
CA GLY A 207 6.39 18.53 11.81
C GLY A 207 5.23 19.50 12.01
N GLY A 208 3.99 19.03 11.90
CA GLY A 208 2.78 19.82 12.02
C GLY A 208 2.41 20.57 10.75
N VAL A 209 1.18 21.05 10.70
CA VAL A 209 0.66 21.87 9.59
C VAL A 209 0.21 23.21 10.14
N THR A 210 0.80 24.30 9.61
CA THR A 210 0.39 25.66 9.94
C THR A 210 -0.69 26.13 9.00
N VAL A 211 -1.84 26.51 9.54
CA VAL A 211 -3.01 26.97 8.78
C VAL A 211 -3.53 28.30 9.30
N THR A 212 -4.09 29.11 8.40
CA THR A 212 -4.90 30.27 8.78
C THR A 212 -6.36 29.84 8.84
N VAL A 213 -7.01 30.07 9.97
CA VAL A 213 -8.42 29.68 10.19
C VAL A 213 -9.31 30.53 9.27
N PRO A 214 -10.10 29.90 8.37
CA PRO A 214 -10.81 30.64 7.32
C PRO A 214 -12.10 31.31 7.78
N ASN A 215 -12.71 30.83 8.89
CA ASN A 215 -13.98 31.33 9.44
C ASN A 215 -14.13 31.02 10.94
N ASN A 216 -15.24 31.41 11.55
CA ASN A 216 -15.53 31.21 12.97
C ASN A 216 -16.34 29.95 13.29
N ASP A 217 -16.50 28.99 12.38
CA ASP A 217 -17.39 27.82 12.58
C ASP A 217 -16.99 26.97 13.79
N LEU A 218 -15.70 26.92 14.10
CA LEU A 218 -15.15 26.18 15.24
C LEU A 218 -14.96 27.02 16.50
N ALA A 219 -15.03 28.36 16.40
CA ALA A 219 -14.68 29.27 17.49
C ALA A 219 -15.54 29.12 18.76
N ALA A 220 -16.77 28.61 18.63
CA ALA A 220 -17.67 28.35 19.76
C ALA A 220 -17.18 27.20 20.65
N LYS A 221 -16.52 26.18 20.07
CA LYS A 221 -15.98 25.01 20.77
C LYS A 221 -14.48 25.12 21.02
N HIS A 222 -13.79 25.83 20.16
CA HIS A 222 -12.33 26.02 20.17
C HIS A 222 -12.02 27.52 20.02
N PRO A 223 -11.99 28.28 21.12
CA PRO A 223 -11.82 29.75 21.08
C PRO A 223 -10.52 30.24 20.45
N ASP A 224 -9.51 29.38 20.38
CA ASP A 224 -8.23 29.58 19.69
C ASP A 224 -8.33 29.49 18.17
N LEU A 225 -9.40 28.83 17.65
CA LEU A 225 -9.65 28.67 16.23
C LEU A 225 -10.61 29.74 15.70
N LYS A 226 -10.24 31.02 15.86
CA LYS A 226 -10.98 32.17 15.31
C LYS A 226 -10.51 32.49 13.90
N GLU A 227 -11.42 33.05 13.11
CA GLU A 227 -11.09 33.53 11.76
C GLU A 227 -9.87 34.45 11.78
N GLY A 228 -8.93 34.19 10.87
CA GLY A 228 -7.67 34.92 10.75
C GLY A 228 -6.58 34.48 11.73
N SER A 229 -6.86 33.65 12.73
CA SER A 229 -5.82 33.08 13.60
C SER A 229 -4.90 32.14 12.78
N VAL A 230 -3.61 32.22 13.06
CA VAL A 230 -2.61 31.26 12.51
C VAL A 230 -2.31 30.26 13.60
N VAL A 231 -2.58 29.00 13.33
CA VAL A 231 -2.38 27.88 14.27
C VAL A 231 -1.52 26.80 13.62
N THR A 232 -0.69 26.15 14.44
CA THR A 232 0.03 24.94 14.04
C THR A 232 -0.62 23.78 14.77
N LEU A 233 -1.11 22.81 14.00
CA LEU A 233 -1.80 21.61 14.49
C LEU A 233 -0.79 20.49 14.73
#